data_371ee271769067246d790c445ab43338
#
_entry.id   371ee271769067246d790c445ab43338
#
_cell.length_a   1.000
_cell.length_b   1.000
_cell.length_c   1.000
_cell.angle_alpha   90.00
_cell.angle_beta   90.00
_cell.angle_gamma   90.00
#
_symmetry.space_group_name_H-M   'P 1'
#
loop_
_entity.id
_entity.type
_entity.pdbx_description
1 polymer ?
#
loop_
_entity_poly.entity_id
_entity_poly.type
_entity_poly.pdbx_seq_one_letter_code
_entity_poly.pdbx_strand_id
1 'polypeptide(L)'
;QSMDLLKKKGTICFILPYDFTFVTYGKPLWEKLFLNFKKIEVHHTKKRYFNNILQDTIVFFANQYGGKTDKVEYFAYKNEITDKYTLKSLIKKEEILGNNKPFKRALLTKKFLSIEKKISKKLIDLSELVSFHIGYVSGNKKYFHPNDETIEKFKLKKKSFIKTIADTSILKNCGILTSNINKKDLNNLFYPKKISNPDKEYIKFGEKNKF
;
A
#
# COMPACT_ATOMS: atom_id res chain seq x y z
N GLN A 1 21.61 -7.56 -1.40
CA GLN A 1 21.86 -9.02 -1.51
C GLN A 1 21.81 -9.51 -2.97
N SER A 2 20.65 -9.39 -3.70
CA SER A 2 20.58 -9.91 -5.08
C SER A 2 21.55 -9.22 -6.05
N MET A 3 21.82 -7.93 -5.89
CA MET A 3 22.79 -7.21 -6.71
C MET A 3 24.23 -7.65 -6.45
N ASP A 4 24.55 -8.06 -5.22
CA ASP A 4 25.90 -8.48 -4.83
C ASP A 4 26.30 -9.82 -5.47
N LEU A 5 25.31 -10.56 -5.98
CA LEU A 5 25.52 -11.83 -6.68
C LEU A 5 25.69 -11.68 -8.19
N LEU A 6 25.53 -10.46 -8.73
CA LEU A 6 25.58 -10.23 -10.17
C LEU A 6 27.00 -10.10 -10.69
N LYS A 7 27.25 -10.79 -11.78
CA LYS A 7 28.42 -10.51 -12.63
C LYS A 7 28.23 -9.21 -13.41
N LYS A 8 29.32 -8.59 -13.84
CA LYS A 8 29.30 -7.44 -14.76
C LYS A 8 28.40 -7.73 -15.97
N LYS A 9 27.56 -6.78 -16.35
CA LYS A 9 26.53 -6.89 -17.38
C LYS A 9 25.36 -7.85 -17.04
N GLY A 10 25.30 -8.39 -15.82
CA GLY A 10 24.17 -9.22 -15.38
C GLY A 10 22.84 -8.50 -15.40
N THR A 11 21.78 -9.27 -15.34
CA THR A 11 20.38 -8.80 -15.34
C THR A 11 19.64 -9.31 -14.12
N ILE A 12 18.79 -8.47 -13.54
CA ILE A 12 17.78 -8.86 -12.54
C ILE A 12 16.40 -8.83 -13.18
N CYS A 13 15.60 -9.87 -12.91
CA CYS A 13 14.20 -9.89 -13.24
C CYS A 13 13.41 -10.22 -11.96
N PHE A 14 12.41 -9.38 -11.64
CA PHE A 14 11.52 -9.60 -10.50
C PHE A 14 10.05 -9.38 -10.89
N ILE A 15 9.17 -10.12 -10.23
CA ILE A 15 7.76 -9.81 -10.17
C ILE A 15 7.54 -9.07 -8.84
N LEU A 16 7.11 -7.82 -8.94
CA LEU A 16 6.94 -6.93 -7.78
C LEU A 16 5.50 -6.41 -7.72
N PRO A 17 5.01 -6.03 -6.53
CA PRO A 17 3.78 -5.26 -6.42
C PRO A 17 3.89 -3.94 -7.21
N TYR A 18 2.81 -3.54 -7.89
CA TYR A 18 2.78 -2.27 -8.61
C TYR A 18 3.07 -1.07 -7.68
N ASP A 19 2.73 -1.19 -6.40
CA ASP A 19 2.98 -0.16 -5.40
C ASP A 19 4.46 0.19 -5.26
N PHE A 20 5.38 -0.74 -5.59
CA PHE A 20 6.81 -0.48 -5.64
C PHE A 20 7.16 0.76 -6.48
N THR A 21 6.35 1.07 -7.49
CA THR A 21 6.57 2.22 -8.39
C THR A 21 6.34 3.59 -7.73
N PHE A 22 5.73 3.66 -6.54
CA PHE A 22 5.38 4.94 -5.90
C PHE A 22 5.47 4.96 -4.37
N VAL A 23 5.85 3.86 -3.71
CA VAL A 23 6.00 3.85 -2.25
C VAL A 23 7.27 4.57 -1.82
N THR A 24 7.18 5.34 -0.75
CA THR A 24 8.30 6.14 -0.24
C THR A 24 9.49 5.28 0.17
N TYR A 25 9.26 4.13 0.80
CA TYR A 25 10.32 3.21 1.21
C TYR A 25 11.04 2.54 0.03
N GLY A 26 10.48 2.58 -1.17
CA GLY A 26 11.12 2.09 -2.40
C GLY A 26 12.16 3.05 -2.97
N LYS A 27 12.15 4.34 -2.62
CA LYS A 27 13.05 5.35 -3.19
C LYS A 27 14.54 5.02 -3.05
N PRO A 28 15.06 4.59 -1.88
CA PRO A 28 16.47 4.23 -1.77
C PRO A 28 16.88 3.06 -2.68
N LEU A 29 15.94 2.14 -2.96
CA LEU A 29 16.19 1.05 -3.90
C LEU A 29 16.24 1.57 -5.35
N TRP A 30 15.33 2.47 -5.73
CA TRP A 30 15.37 3.12 -7.04
C TRP A 30 16.68 3.86 -7.27
N GLU A 31 17.18 4.59 -6.27
CA GLU A 31 18.49 5.27 -6.37
C GLU A 31 19.63 4.28 -6.65
N LYS A 32 19.66 3.16 -5.91
CA LYS A 32 20.65 2.10 -6.14
C LYS A 32 20.52 1.49 -7.54
N LEU A 33 19.29 1.28 -8.02
CA LEU A 33 19.06 0.74 -9.36
C LEU A 33 19.58 1.68 -10.45
N PHE A 34 19.31 2.98 -10.35
CA PHE A 34 19.81 3.99 -11.29
C PHE A 34 21.34 4.08 -11.33
N LEU A 35 22.01 3.86 -10.21
CA LEU A 35 23.47 3.93 -10.10
C LEU A 35 24.18 2.67 -10.59
N ASN A 36 23.47 1.54 -10.69
CA ASN A 36 24.10 0.25 -10.92
C ASN A 36 23.65 -0.47 -12.19
N PHE A 37 22.65 0.05 -12.91
CA PHE A 37 22.17 -0.58 -14.14
C PHE A 37 22.07 0.41 -15.29
N LYS A 38 22.45 -0.04 -16.49
CA LYS A 38 22.39 0.79 -17.70
C LYS A 38 20.98 0.94 -18.26
N LYS A 39 20.10 -0.05 -18.02
CA LYS A 39 18.74 -0.06 -18.51
C LYS A 39 17.81 -0.63 -17.45
N ILE A 40 16.69 0.05 -17.22
CA ILE A 40 15.61 -0.39 -16.31
C ILE A 40 14.32 -0.40 -17.10
N GLU A 41 13.57 -1.49 -17.00
CA GLU A 41 12.30 -1.69 -17.67
C GLU A 41 11.23 -2.12 -16.65
N VAL A 42 10.05 -1.56 -16.79
CA VAL A 42 8.87 -1.91 -15.99
C VAL A 42 7.74 -2.28 -16.94
N HIS A 43 7.26 -3.49 -16.84
CA HIS A 43 6.17 -4.03 -17.64
C HIS A 43 4.94 -4.21 -16.76
N HIS A 44 3.83 -3.58 -17.12
CA HIS A 44 2.57 -3.59 -16.39
C HIS A 44 1.43 -4.03 -17.28
N THR A 45 0.58 -4.91 -16.77
CA THR A 45 -0.64 -5.34 -17.47
C THR A 45 -1.85 -5.20 -16.56
N LYS A 46 -3.02 -4.99 -17.19
CA LYS A 46 -4.31 -5.03 -16.50
C LYS A 46 -4.78 -6.45 -16.19
N LYS A 47 -4.21 -7.45 -16.86
CA LYS A 47 -4.53 -8.87 -16.59
C LYS A 47 -3.90 -9.26 -15.25
N ARG A 48 -4.73 -9.85 -14.38
CA ARG A 48 -4.25 -10.43 -13.13
C ARG A 48 -3.72 -11.82 -13.39
N TYR A 49 -2.43 -12.02 -13.13
CA TYR A 49 -1.80 -13.35 -13.24
C TYR A 49 -1.98 -14.19 -11.98
N PHE A 50 -2.26 -13.56 -10.86
CA PHE A 50 -2.41 -14.23 -9.55
C PHE A 50 -3.84 -14.03 -9.06
N ASN A 51 -4.71 -15.01 -9.28
CA ASN A 51 -6.15 -14.89 -8.99
C ASN A 51 -6.47 -14.64 -7.51
N ASN A 52 -5.63 -15.11 -6.59
CA ASN A 52 -5.84 -14.97 -5.14
C ASN A 52 -5.16 -13.72 -4.55
N ILE A 53 -4.49 -12.91 -5.37
CA ILE A 53 -3.82 -11.69 -4.95
C ILE A 53 -4.57 -10.50 -5.51
N LEU A 54 -5.12 -9.66 -4.62
CA LEU A 54 -5.86 -8.46 -5.01
C LEU A 54 -4.95 -7.30 -5.47
N GLN A 55 -3.64 -7.47 -5.35
CA GLN A 55 -2.66 -6.46 -5.68
C GLN A 55 -2.20 -6.58 -7.13
N ASP A 56 -2.18 -5.46 -7.85
CA ASP A 56 -1.59 -5.39 -9.18
C ASP A 56 -0.08 -5.65 -9.11
N THR A 57 0.45 -6.32 -10.12
CA THR A 57 1.86 -6.69 -10.22
C THR A 57 2.52 -6.13 -11.47
N ILE A 58 3.83 -5.96 -11.39
CA ILE A 58 4.69 -5.59 -12.52
C ILE A 58 5.77 -6.66 -12.71
N VAL A 59 6.25 -6.80 -13.94
CA VAL A 59 7.51 -7.47 -14.23
C VAL A 59 8.56 -6.38 -14.39
N PHE A 60 9.61 -6.48 -13.60
CA PHE A 60 10.69 -5.51 -13.51
C PHE A 60 11.99 -6.13 -14.02
N PHE A 61 12.66 -5.42 -14.90
CA PHE A 61 14.00 -5.79 -15.37
C PHE A 61 14.98 -4.66 -15.07
N ALA A 62 16.16 -5.02 -14.55
CA ALA A 62 17.30 -4.14 -14.50
C ALA A 62 18.48 -4.84 -15.21
N ASN A 63 18.92 -4.26 -16.31
CA ASN A 63 19.84 -4.86 -17.28
C ASN A 63 21.20 -4.16 -17.26
N GLN A 64 22.24 -4.92 -17.56
CA GLN A 64 23.64 -4.46 -17.69
C GLN A 64 24.16 -3.83 -16.38
N TYR A 65 24.29 -4.68 -15.35
CA TYR A 65 24.88 -4.32 -14.06
C TYR A 65 26.30 -3.73 -14.23
N GLY A 66 26.59 -2.69 -13.45
CA GLY A 66 27.81 -1.88 -13.56
C GLY A 66 27.66 -0.66 -14.49
N GLY A 67 26.48 -0.46 -15.10
CA GLY A 67 26.13 0.76 -15.82
C GLY A 67 25.37 1.77 -14.95
N LYS A 68 24.93 2.88 -15.56
CA LYS A 68 24.09 3.91 -14.93
C LYS A 68 22.99 4.33 -15.89
N THR A 69 21.85 4.77 -15.37
CA THR A 69 20.77 5.36 -16.14
C THR A 69 20.06 6.44 -15.33
N ASP A 70 19.39 7.35 -16.00
CA ASP A 70 18.55 8.40 -15.40
C ASP A 70 17.05 8.24 -15.74
N LYS A 71 16.70 7.11 -16.37
CA LYS A 71 15.34 6.86 -16.85
C LYS A 71 14.95 5.38 -16.78
N VAL A 72 13.64 5.16 -16.76
CA VAL A 72 13.00 3.85 -16.83
C VAL A 72 12.16 3.78 -18.09
N GLU A 73 12.24 2.69 -18.82
CA GLU A 73 11.30 2.36 -19.88
C GLU A 73 10.09 1.69 -19.26
N TYR A 74 8.92 2.29 -19.41
CA TYR A 74 7.66 1.77 -18.92
C TYR A 74 6.80 1.28 -20.08
N PHE A 75 6.38 0.02 -19.98
CA PHE A 75 5.52 -0.63 -20.97
C PHE A 75 4.20 -1.02 -20.32
N ALA A 76 3.09 -0.60 -20.90
CA ALA A 76 1.76 -1.05 -20.48
C ALA A 76 1.12 -1.94 -21.55
N TYR A 77 0.44 -2.98 -21.09
CA TYR A 77 -0.20 -3.98 -21.93
C TYR A 77 -1.70 -4.04 -21.60
N LYS A 78 -2.52 -4.35 -22.60
CA LYS A 78 -3.96 -4.53 -22.41
C LYS A 78 -4.26 -5.87 -21.74
N ASN A 79 -3.64 -6.91 -22.23
CA ASN A 79 -3.85 -8.28 -21.79
C ASN A 79 -2.54 -8.89 -21.23
N GLU A 80 -1.73 -9.51 -22.06
CA GLU A 80 -0.53 -10.22 -21.63
C GLU A 80 0.75 -9.44 -21.94
N ILE A 81 1.77 -9.65 -21.13
CA ILE A 81 3.09 -8.99 -21.31
C ILE A 81 3.78 -9.50 -22.60
N THR A 82 3.41 -10.68 -23.10
CA THR A 82 3.88 -11.25 -24.35
C THR A 82 3.28 -10.59 -25.59
N ASP A 83 2.16 -9.87 -25.42
CA ASP A 83 1.50 -9.17 -26.49
C ASP A 83 2.25 -7.90 -26.91
N LYS A 84 1.78 -7.25 -27.96
CA LYS A 84 2.22 -5.92 -28.30
C LYS A 84 1.79 -4.94 -27.21
N TYR A 85 2.74 -4.16 -26.69
CA TYR A 85 2.42 -3.12 -25.71
C TYR A 85 1.50 -2.06 -26.32
N THR A 86 0.59 -1.54 -25.50
CA THR A 86 -0.33 -0.44 -25.87
C THR A 86 0.25 0.93 -25.59
N LEU A 87 1.21 0.98 -24.65
CA LEU A 87 1.91 2.21 -24.28
C LEU A 87 3.38 1.91 -24.01
N LYS A 88 4.26 2.75 -24.56
CA LYS A 88 5.66 2.88 -24.12
C LYS A 88 5.90 4.30 -23.65
N SER A 89 6.49 4.47 -22.49
CA SER A 89 6.84 5.77 -21.93
C SER A 89 8.24 5.74 -21.32
N LEU A 90 8.96 6.85 -21.39
CA LEU A 90 10.22 7.06 -20.68
C LEU A 90 9.94 7.92 -19.46
N ILE A 91 10.26 7.40 -18.28
CA ILE A 91 10.04 8.09 -17.00
C ILE A 91 11.40 8.44 -16.41
N LYS A 92 11.60 9.70 -16.09
CA LYS A 92 12.88 10.19 -15.57
C LYS A 92 13.06 9.85 -14.09
N LYS A 93 14.30 9.73 -13.67
CA LYS A 93 14.72 9.50 -12.29
C LYS A 93 14.07 10.51 -11.32
N GLU A 94 14.09 11.80 -11.66
CA GLU A 94 13.55 12.87 -10.82
C GLU A 94 12.04 12.70 -10.59
N GLU A 95 11.29 12.23 -11.61
CA GLU A 95 9.85 11.96 -11.50
C GLU A 95 9.57 10.78 -10.56
N ILE A 96 10.43 9.73 -10.58
CA ILE A 96 10.28 8.54 -9.74
C ILE A 96 10.62 8.85 -8.28
N LEU A 97 11.69 9.61 -8.05
CA LEU A 97 12.12 10.01 -6.71
C LEU A 97 11.25 11.13 -6.12
N GLY A 98 10.52 11.85 -6.96
CA GLY A 98 9.49 12.80 -6.55
C GLY A 98 8.24 12.12 -5.99
N ASN A 99 7.17 12.91 -5.77
CA ASN A 99 5.91 12.39 -5.21
C ASN A 99 4.79 12.23 -6.26
N ASN A 100 5.09 12.37 -7.56
CA ASN A 100 4.08 12.56 -8.60
C ASN A 100 3.49 11.28 -9.19
N LYS A 101 3.78 10.10 -8.64
CA LYS A 101 3.30 8.79 -9.14
C LYS A 101 3.41 8.67 -10.67
N PRO A 102 4.63 8.80 -11.24
CA PRO A 102 4.82 9.01 -12.69
C PRO A 102 4.31 7.85 -13.54
N PHE A 103 4.38 6.62 -13.04
CA PHE A 103 3.87 5.44 -13.75
C PHE A 103 2.34 5.49 -13.92
N LYS A 104 1.59 5.95 -12.91
CA LYS A 104 0.15 6.18 -13.04
C LYS A 104 -0.16 7.33 -14.00
N ARG A 105 0.61 8.40 -13.94
CA ARG A 105 0.47 9.54 -14.84
C ARG A 105 0.73 9.18 -16.30
N ALA A 106 1.69 8.29 -16.58
CA ALA A 106 1.98 7.82 -17.92
C ALA A 106 0.79 7.09 -18.58
N LEU A 107 -0.14 6.54 -17.80
CA LEU A 107 -1.36 5.91 -18.30
C LEU A 107 -2.48 6.90 -18.66
N LEU A 108 -2.33 8.17 -18.30
CA LEU A 108 -3.35 9.21 -18.57
C LEU A 108 -3.28 9.68 -20.03
N THR A 109 -4.43 10.05 -20.58
CA THR A 109 -4.49 10.57 -21.94
C THR A 109 -3.84 11.96 -22.01
N LYS A 110 -3.29 12.31 -23.19
CA LYS A 110 -2.73 13.64 -23.44
C LYS A 110 -3.77 14.75 -23.17
N LYS A 111 -5.04 14.51 -23.49
CA LYS A 111 -6.13 15.44 -23.21
C LYS A 111 -6.28 15.70 -21.71
N PHE A 112 -6.27 14.65 -20.89
CA PHE A 112 -6.35 14.77 -19.42
C PHE A 112 -5.16 15.56 -18.87
N LEU A 113 -3.94 15.22 -19.28
CA LEU A 113 -2.72 15.91 -18.84
C LEU A 113 -2.73 17.40 -19.24
N SER A 114 -3.28 17.75 -20.42
CA SER A 114 -3.41 19.14 -20.85
C SER A 114 -4.41 19.94 -20.00
N ILE A 115 -5.53 19.31 -19.64
CA ILE A 115 -6.54 19.91 -18.74
C ILE A 115 -5.93 20.11 -17.35
N GLU A 116 -5.33 19.07 -16.78
CA GLU A 116 -4.67 19.14 -15.48
C GLU A 116 -3.66 20.30 -15.41
N LYS A 117 -2.81 20.43 -16.44
CA LYS A 117 -1.86 21.54 -16.53
C LYS A 117 -2.53 22.93 -16.52
N LYS A 118 -3.70 23.08 -17.17
CA LYS A 118 -4.44 24.34 -17.21
C LYS A 118 -5.03 24.71 -15.86
N ILE A 119 -5.54 23.72 -15.12
CA ILE A 119 -6.24 23.95 -13.84
C ILE A 119 -5.32 23.86 -12.63
N SER A 120 -4.13 23.23 -12.74
CA SER A 120 -3.22 22.98 -11.60
C SER A 120 -2.91 24.21 -10.76
N LYS A 121 -2.78 25.40 -11.40
CA LYS A 121 -2.54 26.65 -10.69
C LYS A 121 -3.75 27.15 -9.86
N LYS A 122 -4.93 26.59 -10.09
CA LYS A 122 -6.18 26.92 -9.38
C LYS A 122 -6.58 25.84 -8.36
N LEU A 123 -5.82 24.73 -8.31
CA LEU A 123 -6.07 23.64 -7.37
C LEU A 123 -5.24 23.86 -6.11
N ILE A 124 -5.84 23.59 -4.99
CA ILE A 124 -5.20 23.51 -3.68
C ILE A 124 -5.00 22.03 -3.38
N ASP A 125 -3.84 21.67 -2.85
CA ASP A 125 -3.62 20.28 -2.42
C ASP A 125 -4.55 19.96 -1.26
N LEU A 126 -5.23 18.80 -1.32
CA LEU A 126 -6.16 18.41 -0.29
C LEU A 126 -5.48 18.28 1.09
N SER A 127 -4.19 17.97 1.13
CA SER A 127 -3.39 17.93 2.36
C SER A 127 -3.23 19.28 3.05
N GLU A 128 -3.44 20.40 2.33
CA GLU A 128 -3.47 21.75 2.90
C GLU A 128 -4.79 22.04 3.65
N LEU A 129 -5.85 21.34 3.29
CA LEU A 129 -7.19 21.55 3.84
C LEU A 129 -7.53 20.57 4.94
N VAL A 130 -7.02 19.32 4.86
CA VAL A 130 -7.34 18.23 5.79
C VAL A 130 -6.13 17.38 6.07
N SER A 131 -6.06 16.81 7.26
CA SER A 131 -5.09 15.79 7.60
C SER A 131 -5.74 14.40 7.54
N PHE A 132 -5.02 13.44 6.95
CA PHE A 132 -5.43 12.05 6.85
C PHE A 132 -4.60 11.20 7.80
N HIS A 133 -5.28 10.46 8.65
CA HIS A 133 -4.64 9.52 9.54
C HIS A 133 -5.20 8.12 9.30
N ILE A 134 -4.31 7.12 9.29
CA ILE A 134 -4.74 5.74 9.35
C ILE A 134 -5.39 5.55 10.72
N GLY A 135 -6.61 5.01 10.73
CA GLY A 135 -7.29 4.66 11.98
C GLY A 135 -6.55 3.55 12.72
N TYR A 136 -7.15 3.03 13.77
CA TYR A 136 -6.59 1.92 14.51
C TYR A 136 -6.38 0.69 13.61
N VAL A 137 -5.17 0.17 13.58
CA VAL A 137 -4.80 -1.06 12.87
C VAL A 137 -4.39 -2.10 13.90
N SER A 138 -5.24 -3.11 14.12
CA SER A 138 -4.90 -4.23 14.99
C SER A 138 -4.01 -5.23 14.28
N GLY A 139 -2.90 -5.62 14.89
CA GLY A 139 -2.06 -6.73 14.38
C GLY A 139 -2.81 -8.06 14.36
N ASN A 140 -3.69 -8.29 15.33
CA ASN A 140 -4.56 -9.46 15.40
C ASN A 140 -5.99 -9.06 15.77
N LYS A 141 -6.89 -9.12 14.78
CA LYS A 141 -8.29 -8.72 14.95
C LYS A 141 -9.00 -9.53 16.04
N LYS A 142 -8.76 -10.84 16.14
CA LYS A 142 -9.40 -11.70 17.14
C LYS A 142 -8.97 -11.38 18.57
N TYR A 143 -7.72 -11.02 18.76
CA TYR A 143 -7.20 -10.63 20.06
C TYR A 143 -7.73 -9.26 20.50
N PHE A 144 -7.66 -8.27 19.64
CA PHE A 144 -8.10 -6.91 19.99
C PHE A 144 -9.61 -6.73 20.00
N HIS A 145 -10.37 -7.61 19.32
CA HIS A 145 -11.84 -7.67 19.35
C HIS A 145 -12.29 -9.02 19.88
N PRO A 146 -12.08 -9.32 21.18
CA PRO A 146 -12.46 -10.59 21.75
C PRO A 146 -13.97 -10.84 21.69
N ASN A 147 -14.34 -12.08 21.45
CA ASN A 147 -15.73 -12.53 21.55
C ASN A 147 -16.17 -12.67 23.00
N ASP A 148 -17.47 -12.87 23.22
CA ASP A 148 -18.07 -12.96 24.56
C ASP A 148 -17.47 -14.09 25.39
N GLU A 149 -17.18 -15.24 24.80
CA GLU A 149 -16.53 -16.37 25.48
C GLU A 149 -15.14 -15.97 26.02
N THR A 150 -14.36 -15.23 25.24
CA THR A 150 -13.04 -14.75 25.66
C THR A 150 -13.17 -13.70 26.77
N ILE A 151 -14.15 -12.81 26.65
CA ILE A 151 -14.43 -11.78 27.66
C ILE A 151 -14.80 -12.43 29.01
N GLU A 152 -15.65 -13.44 28.99
CA GLU A 152 -16.06 -14.19 30.18
C GLU A 152 -14.89 -15.00 30.76
N LYS A 153 -14.16 -15.72 29.93
CA LYS A 153 -12.99 -16.53 30.33
C LYS A 153 -11.96 -15.73 31.12
N PHE A 154 -11.64 -14.53 30.65
CA PHE A 154 -10.66 -13.64 31.30
C PHE A 154 -11.30 -12.65 32.26
N LYS A 155 -12.63 -12.70 32.48
CA LYS A 155 -13.39 -11.79 33.36
C LYS A 155 -13.12 -10.31 33.05
N LEU A 156 -13.02 -9.98 31.75
CA LEU A 156 -12.74 -8.61 31.30
C LEU A 156 -13.95 -7.70 31.58
N LYS A 157 -13.70 -6.50 32.08
CA LYS A 157 -14.77 -5.55 32.45
C LYS A 157 -15.07 -4.56 31.34
N LYS A 158 -16.27 -3.98 31.31
CA LYS A 158 -16.65 -2.93 30.31
C LYS A 158 -15.62 -1.81 30.19
N LYS A 159 -14.97 -1.41 31.28
CA LYS A 159 -13.94 -0.38 31.29
C LYS A 159 -12.65 -0.75 30.54
N SER A 160 -12.47 -2.03 30.23
CA SER A 160 -11.35 -2.53 29.43
C SER A 160 -11.55 -2.35 27.93
N PHE A 161 -12.71 -1.85 27.51
CA PHE A 161 -13.10 -1.72 26.12
C PHE A 161 -13.52 -0.31 25.75
N ILE A 162 -13.26 0.02 24.48
CA ILE A 162 -13.92 1.14 23.80
C ILE A 162 -14.78 0.58 22.65
N LYS A 163 -15.87 1.27 22.33
CA LYS A 163 -16.70 0.92 21.19
C LYS A 163 -16.06 1.45 19.91
N THR A 164 -15.96 0.61 18.89
CA THR A 164 -15.33 0.95 17.63
C THR A 164 -15.99 0.25 16.45
N ILE A 165 -15.68 0.71 15.25
CA ILE A 165 -16.03 0.07 13.99
C ILE A 165 -14.90 -0.87 13.63
N ALA A 166 -15.12 -2.20 13.73
CA ALA A 166 -14.14 -3.20 13.35
C ALA A 166 -14.21 -3.57 11.86
N ASP A 167 -15.30 -3.24 11.18
CA ASP A 167 -15.54 -3.51 9.77
C ASP A 167 -16.30 -2.37 9.11
N THR A 168 -15.82 -1.95 7.94
CA THR A 168 -16.43 -0.86 7.17
C THR A 168 -17.80 -1.22 6.55
N SER A 169 -18.18 -2.50 6.54
CA SER A 169 -19.49 -2.93 6.05
C SER A 169 -20.65 -2.29 6.80
N ILE A 170 -20.45 -1.97 8.08
CA ILE A 170 -21.41 -1.26 8.92
C ILE A 170 -21.75 0.13 8.34
N LEU A 171 -20.79 0.76 7.67
CA LEU A 171 -20.95 2.11 7.12
C LEU A 171 -21.81 2.15 5.85
N LYS A 172 -22.07 1.02 5.20
CA LYS A 172 -22.84 0.97 3.93
C LYS A 172 -24.24 1.56 4.06
N ASN A 173 -24.85 1.46 5.24
CA ASN A 173 -26.23 1.92 5.49
C ASN A 173 -26.30 3.24 6.25
N CYS A 174 -25.16 3.85 6.58
CA CYS A 174 -25.10 5.04 7.41
C CYS A 174 -25.09 6.36 6.63
N GLY A 175 -24.96 6.29 5.30
CA GLY A 175 -24.74 7.48 4.47
C GLY A 175 -23.46 8.21 4.86
N ILE A 176 -23.50 9.54 4.91
CA ILE A 176 -22.34 10.39 5.25
C ILE A 176 -22.17 10.57 6.76
N LEU A 177 -23.23 10.36 7.55
CA LEU A 177 -23.24 10.66 8.99
C LEU A 177 -23.02 9.40 9.84
N THR A 178 -21.92 9.38 10.58
CA THR A 178 -21.59 8.31 11.54
C THR A 178 -22.56 8.24 12.76
N SER A 179 -23.31 9.32 13.01
CA SER A 179 -24.38 9.34 14.02
C SER A 179 -25.49 8.31 13.77
N ASN A 180 -25.63 7.85 12.52
CA ASN A 180 -26.64 6.86 12.13
C ASN A 180 -26.20 5.40 12.40
N ILE A 181 -25.00 5.19 12.95
CA ILE A 181 -24.53 3.85 13.30
C ILE A 181 -25.30 3.37 14.54
N ASN A 182 -25.91 2.20 14.43
CA ASN A 182 -26.53 1.59 15.58
C ASN A 182 -25.45 1.16 16.59
N LYS A 183 -25.59 1.57 17.85
CA LYS A 183 -24.64 1.21 18.92
C LYS A 183 -24.47 -0.30 19.10
N LYS A 184 -25.46 -1.10 18.73
CA LYS A 184 -25.42 -2.57 18.78
C LYS A 184 -24.43 -3.16 17.75
N ASP A 185 -24.18 -2.44 16.65
CA ASP A 185 -23.29 -2.89 15.58
C ASP A 185 -21.81 -2.56 15.85
N LEU A 186 -21.54 -1.82 16.91
CA LEU A 186 -20.19 -1.46 17.33
C LEU A 186 -19.51 -2.62 18.06
N ASN A 187 -18.29 -2.92 17.68
CA ASN A 187 -17.47 -3.93 18.33
C ASN A 187 -16.77 -3.39 19.58
N ASN A 188 -16.43 -4.29 20.50
CA ASN A 188 -15.56 -4.00 21.62
C ASN A 188 -14.11 -4.07 21.16
N LEU A 189 -13.35 -2.98 21.32
CA LEU A 189 -11.91 -2.96 21.16
C LEU A 189 -11.27 -3.03 22.54
N PHE A 190 -10.42 -4.02 22.78
CA PHE A 190 -9.66 -4.12 24.02
C PHE A 190 -8.64 -2.97 24.08
N TYR A 191 -8.94 -2.01 24.96
CA TYR A 191 -8.14 -0.79 25.16
C TYR A 191 -8.30 -0.28 26.60
N PRO A 192 -7.71 -0.98 27.60
CA PRO A 192 -7.87 -0.59 28.98
C PRO A 192 -7.12 0.72 29.30
N LYS A 193 -7.84 1.76 29.72
CA LYS A 193 -7.24 3.02 30.18
C LYS A 193 -6.45 2.84 31.49
N LYS A 194 -6.90 1.94 32.35
CA LYS A 194 -6.22 1.50 33.58
C LYS A 194 -6.21 -0.02 33.58
N ILE A 195 -5.03 -0.60 33.65
CA ILE A 195 -4.84 -2.06 33.57
C ILE A 195 -5.23 -2.70 34.91
N SER A 196 -6.25 -3.55 34.92
CA SER A 196 -6.66 -4.39 36.05
C SER A 196 -6.00 -5.77 36.01
N ASN A 197 -6.13 -6.58 37.07
CA ASN A 197 -5.57 -7.94 37.07
C ASN A 197 -6.09 -8.81 35.92
N PRO A 198 -7.42 -8.86 35.60
CA PRO A 198 -7.91 -9.54 34.42
C PRO A 198 -7.27 -9.06 33.10
N ASP A 199 -7.05 -7.74 32.98
CA ASP A 199 -6.40 -7.19 31.78
C ASP A 199 -4.94 -7.66 31.65
N LYS A 200 -4.21 -7.75 32.78
CA LYS A 200 -2.84 -8.28 32.81
C LYS A 200 -2.78 -9.74 32.37
N GLU A 201 -3.73 -10.56 32.83
CA GLU A 201 -3.81 -11.96 32.43
C GLU A 201 -4.09 -12.10 30.92
N TYR A 202 -4.99 -11.27 30.40
CA TYR A 202 -5.29 -11.25 28.97
C TYR A 202 -4.12 -10.75 28.14
N ILE A 203 -3.39 -9.74 28.60
CA ILE A 203 -2.16 -9.25 27.93
C ILE A 203 -1.11 -10.36 27.89
N LYS A 204 -0.83 -11.04 29.01
CA LYS A 204 0.09 -12.17 29.05
C LYS A 204 -0.31 -13.32 28.10
N PHE A 205 -1.60 -13.57 27.99
CA PHE A 205 -2.12 -14.52 27.01
C PHE A 205 -1.80 -14.09 25.58
N GLY A 206 -1.97 -12.80 25.26
CA GLY A 206 -1.63 -12.24 23.95
C GLY A 206 -0.14 -12.36 23.63
N GLU A 207 0.72 -12.02 24.56
CA GLU A 207 2.19 -12.11 24.44
C GLU A 207 2.64 -13.57 24.22
N LYS A 208 2.11 -14.51 25.00
CA LYS A 208 2.41 -15.93 24.87
C LYS A 208 2.05 -16.50 23.51
N ASN A 209 0.94 -16.03 22.93
CA ASN A 209 0.45 -16.50 21.62
C ASN A 209 0.97 -15.65 20.46
N LYS A 210 1.84 -14.67 20.72
CA LYS A 210 2.44 -13.77 19.70
C LYS A 210 1.38 -13.09 18.81
N PHE A 211 0.33 -12.59 19.45
CA PHE A 211 -0.73 -11.86 18.77
C PHE A 211 -0.34 -10.40 18.51
#